data_5eaac6303640401102e790c8cf3ca0c3
#
_entry.id   5eaac6303640401102e790c8cf3ca0c3
#
_cell.length_a   1.000
_cell.length_b   1.000
_cell.length_c   1.000
_cell.angle_alpha   90.00
_cell.angle_beta   90.00
_cell.angle_gamma   90.00
#
_symmetry.space_group_name_H-M   'P 1'
#
loop_
_entity.id
_entity.type
_entity.pdbx_description
1 polymer ?
#
loop_
_entity_poly.entity_id
_entity_poly.type
_entity_poly.pdbx_seq_one_letter_code
_entity_poly.pdbx_strand_id
1 'polypeptide(L)'
;MTWAKRLFIGAASVLVVLAAVPGFLLGTETGLQIIKGALEKAVPGLRIESLSGSVFSLKADNLQYDVPGLAFHGNLSWDLSVAKLLSRRVALHDFEISDASLLVRTQEMASSASTPVPKSPTQKLDKTQTSRFKTPVAVIVERVAIKNLQADIDGNVVNVGLFQTQAVWTKDRLDIDSVRLADSSLASAQTPPSDEPLGAMLKRTFAQPVVPEIPTVDLPLDINLKHFELSHFAIKGNPDQIIESATFALTAQNGVATLENIAVRAMNAELTGRMTMGLDARHEVNLELDVSSLVPREAIPTGTV
;
A
#
# COMPACT_ATOMS: atom_id res chain seq x y z
N MET A 1 -13.31 -10.07 11.94
CA MET A 1 -12.96 -10.29 10.52
C MET A 1 -12.32 -9.00 10.06
N THR A 2 -11.00 -9.00 9.80
CA THR A 2 -10.19 -7.80 9.59
C THR A 2 -10.63 -7.02 8.35
N TRP A 3 -10.66 -5.70 8.47
CA TRP A 3 -11.01 -4.70 7.47
C TRP A 3 -10.36 -4.96 6.09
N ALA A 4 -9.07 -5.35 6.06
CA ALA A 4 -8.36 -5.77 4.86
C ALA A 4 -9.03 -6.93 4.11
N LYS A 5 -9.70 -7.87 4.80
CA LYS A 5 -10.44 -8.96 4.15
C LYS A 5 -11.68 -8.47 3.39
N ARG A 6 -12.35 -7.43 3.85
CA ARG A 6 -13.54 -6.89 3.16
C ARG A 6 -13.18 -6.10 1.90
N LEU A 7 -12.09 -5.30 1.95
CA LEU A 7 -11.54 -4.64 0.77
C LEU A 7 -11.04 -5.65 -0.28
N PHE A 8 -10.37 -6.70 0.19
CA PHE A 8 -9.87 -7.77 -0.69
C PHE A 8 -11.01 -8.60 -1.31
N ILE A 9 -12.07 -8.87 -0.53
CA ILE A 9 -13.26 -9.58 -1.02
C ILE A 9 -14.04 -8.70 -2.02
N GLY A 10 -14.16 -7.40 -1.79
CA GLY A 10 -14.80 -6.47 -2.73
C GLY A 10 -14.04 -6.40 -4.07
N ALA A 11 -12.72 -6.20 -4.01
CA ALA A 11 -11.88 -6.18 -5.21
C ALA A 11 -11.82 -7.55 -5.91
N ALA A 12 -11.74 -8.64 -5.16
CA ALA A 12 -11.74 -9.99 -5.72
C ALA A 12 -13.10 -10.38 -6.32
N SER A 13 -14.23 -9.91 -5.73
CA SER A 13 -15.56 -10.16 -6.28
C SER A 13 -15.77 -9.46 -7.62
N VAL A 14 -15.26 -8.24 -7.78
CA VAL A 14 -15.29 -7.53 -9.08
C VAL A 14 -14.48 -8.29 -10.13
N LEU A 15 -13.32 -8.82 -9.77
CA LEU A 15 -12.48 -9.61 -10.67
C LEU A 15 -13.12 -10.97 -11.03
N VAL A 16 -13.77 -11.64 -10.08
CA VAL A 16 -14.42 -12.94 -10.32
C VAL A 16 -15.67 -12.80 -11.18
N VAL A 17 -16.48 -11.77 -10.99
CA VAL A 17 -17.64 -11.49 -11.83
C VAL A 17 -17.22 -11.19 -13.27
N LEU A 18 -16.10 -10.49 -13.46
CA LEU A 18 -15.52 -10.21 -14.78
C LEU A 18 -14.94 -11.47 -15.45
N ALA A 19 -14.47 -12.45 -14.71
CA ALA A 19 -13.93 -13.70 -15.25
C ALA A 19 -15.02 -14.71 -15.70
N ALA A 20 -16.26 -14.56 -15.25
CA ALA A 20 -17.34 -15.52 -15.47
C ALA A 20 -18.23 -15.23 -16.70
N VAL A 21 -18.04 -14.09 -17.39
CA VAL A 21 -18.85 -13.71 -18.55
C VAL A 21 -18.24 -14.28 -19.84
N PRO A 22 -19.04 -14.98 -20.71
CA PRO A 22 -18.52 -15.62 -21.92
C PRO A 22 -17.80 -14.64 -22.85
N GLY A 23 -16.63 -15.05 -23.34
CA GLY A 23 -15.66 -14.19 -24.04
C GLY A 23 -16.15 -13.39 -25.25
N PHE A 24 -17.37 -13.66 -25.75
CA PHE A 24 -17.95 -12.93 -26.88
C PHE A 24 -18.52 -11.56 -26.50
N LEU A 25 -19.11 -11.43 -25.31
CA LEU A 25 -19.62 -10.13 -24.81
C LEU A 25 -18.48 -9.22 -24.33
N LEU A 26 -17.32 -9.78 -24.01
CA LEU A 26 -16.19 -9.09 -23.38
C LEU A 26 -15.33 -8.29 -24.35
N GLY A 27 -15.51 -8.47 -25.66
CA GLY A 27 -14.72 -7.82 -26.71
C GLY A 27 -15.45 -6.66 -27.44
N THR A 28 -16.69 -6.34 -27.10
CA THR A 28 -17.49 -5.33 -27.78
C THR A 28 -17.90 -4.19 -26.85
N GLU A 29 -17.99 -2.97 -27.39
CA GLU A 29 -18.48 -1.80 -26.63
C GLU A 29 -19.90 -2.00 -26.09
N THR A 30 -20.76 -2.67 -26.85
CA THR A 30 -22.13 -3.00 -26.41
C THR A 30 -22.11 -3.92 -25.18
N GLY A 31 -21.21 -4.90 -25.17
CA GLY A 31 -21.03 -5.80 -24.01
C GLY A 31 -20.54 -5.04 -22.78
N LEU A 32 -19.64 -4.08 -22.94
CA LEU A 32 -19.17 -3.23 -21.85
C LEU A 32 -20.27 -2.37 -21.22
N GLN A 33 -21.20 -1.84 -22.02
CA GLN A 33 -22.34 -1.08 -21.50
C GLN A 33 -23.30 -1.96 -20.67
N ILE A 34 -23.49 -3.22 -21.10
CA ILE A 34 -24.26 -4.20 -20.32
C ILE A 34 -23.57 -4.52 -19.00
N ILE A 35 -22.24 -4.72 -19.04
CA ILE A 35 -21.41 -4.96 -17.83
C ILE A 35 -21.46 -3.76 -16.90
N LYS A 36 -21.31 -2.52 -17.41
CA LYS A 36 -21.45 -1.29 -16.64
C LYS A 36 -22.77 -1.27 -15.86
N GLY A 37 -23.89 -1.45 -16.58
CA GLY A 37 -25.22 -1.46 -15.96
C GLY A 37 -25.42 -2.60 -14.96
N ALA A 38 -24.81 -3.76 -15.18
CA ALA A 38 -24.84 -4.88 -14.24
C ALA A 38 -24.00 -4.60 -12.99
N LEU A 39 -22.80 -4.00 -13.13
CA LEU A 39 -21.93 -3.62 -12.02
C LEU A 39 -22.57 -2.55 -11.15
N GLU A 40 -23.12 -1.50 -11.73
CA GLU A 40 -23.80 -0.42 -10.99
C GLU A 40 -25.04 -0.93 -10.22
N LYS A 41 -25.69 -1.98 -10.72
CA LYS A 41 -26.79 -2.64 -10.01
C LYS A 41 -26.32 -3.61 -8.92
N ALA A 42 -25.24 -4.35 -9.18
CA ALA A 42 -24.71 -5.37 -8.27
C ALA A 42 -23.92 -4.78 -7.11
N VAL A 43 -23.31 -3.61 -7.30
CA VAL A 43 -22.45 -2.93 -6.32
C VAL A 43 -23.10 -1.60 -5.93
N PRO A 44 -23.83 -1.55 -4.81
CA PRO A 44 -24.45 -0.31 -4.32
C PRO A 44 -23.39 0.78 -4.13
N GLY A 45 -23.70 2.00 -4.58
CA GLY A 45 -22.77 3.13 -4.50
C GLY A 45 -21.77 3.26 -5.64
N LEU A 46 -21.68 2.27 -6.53
CA LEU A 46 -20.81 2.34 -7.71
C LEU A 46 -21.50 3.11 -8.85
N ARG A 47 -20.78 4.05 -9.42
CA ARG A 47 -21.13 4.77 -10.64
C ARG A 47 -19.91 4.86 -11.54
N ILE A 48 -20.09 4.67 -12.82
CA ILE A 48 -19.03 4.76 -13.83
C ILE A 48 -19.54 5.69 -14.94
N GLU A 49 -18.88 6.79 -15.19
CA GLU A 49 -19.32 7.73 -16.22
C GLU A 49 -19.10 7.12 -17.61
N SER A 50 -17.89 6.72 -17.92
CA SER A 50 -17.56 6.06 -19.17
C SER A 50 -16.76 4.78 -18.98
N LEU A 51 -17.06 3.78 -19.81
CA LEU A 51 -16.35 2.52 -19.86
C LEU A 51 -16.02 2.19 -21.30
N SER A 52 -14.75 2.03 -21.64
CA SER A 52 -14.28 1.80 -22.99
C SER A 52 -13.24 0.68 -23.07
N GLY A 53 -13.03 0.14 -24.28
CA GLY A 53 -12.09 -0.93 -24.53
C GLY A 53 -12.70 -2.32 -24.51
N SER A 54 -12.06 -3.25 -23.83
CA SER A 54 -12.50 -4.64 -23.62
C SER A 54 -12.20 -5.06 -22.20
N VAL A 55 -12.69 -6.21 -21.75
CA VAL A 55 -12.34 -6.73 -20.41
C VAL A 55 -10.82 -6.97 -20.25
N PHE A 56 -10.14 -7.23 -21.34
CA PHE A 56 -8.69 -7.44 -21.31
C PHE A 56 -7.91 -6.11 -21.38
N SER A 57 -8.47 -5.09 -22.00
CA SER A 57 -7.89 -3.75 -22.07
C SER A 57 -9.01 -2.75 -21.79
N LEU A 58 -9.18 -2.41 -20.52
CA LEU A 58 -10.31 -1.59 -20.02
C LEU A 58 -9.83 -0.22 -19.59
N LYS A 59 -10.66 0.78 -19.90
CA LYS A 59 -10.53 2.12 -19.36
C LYS A 59 -11.88 2.56 -18.80
N ALA A 60 -11.90 2.90 -17.52
CA ALA A 60 -13.03 3.47 -16.81
C ALA A 60 -12.67 4.90 -16.40
N ASP A 61 -13.38 5.87 -16.97
CA ASP A 61 -13.22 7.26 -16.62
C ASP A 61 -14.30 7.65 -15.60
N ASN A 62 -13.88 8.44 -14.61
CA ASN A 62 -14.74 9.00 -13.59
C ASN A 62 -15.53 7.92 -12.83
N LEU A 63 -14.81 6.90 -12.35
CA LEU A 63 -15.37 5.87 -11.48
C LEU A 63 -15.60 6.45 -10.10
N GLN A 64 -16.82 6.34 -9.60
CA GLN A 64 -17.23 6.77 -8.27
C GLN A 64 -17.75 5.58 -7.48
N TYR A 65 -17.30 5.45 -6.26
CA TYR A 65 -17.81 4.45 -5.31
C TYR A 65 -18.05 5.14 -3.99
N ASP A 66 -19.30 5.18 -3.56
CA ASP A 66 -19.72 5.93 -2.38
C ASP A 66 -20.63 5.05 -1.50
N VAL A 67 -20.10 4.71 -0.32
CA VAL A 67 -20.82 3.98 0.73
C VAL A 67 -20.49 4.61 2.09
N PRO A 68 -21.30 4.43 3.12
CA PRO A 68 -21.04 5.03 4.43
C PRO A 68 -19.62 4.74 4.94
N GLY A 69 -18.85 5.81 5.16
CA GLY A 69 -17.48 5.74 5.63
C GLY A 69 -16.41 5.44 4.57
N LEU A 70 -16.78 5.23 3.29
CA LEU A 70 -15.80 5.02 2.21
C LEU A 70 -16.30 5.66 0.92
N ALA A 71 -15.56 6.66 0.42
CA ALA A 71 -15.77 7.23 -0.89
C ALA A 71 -14.50 7.15 -1.74
N PHE A 72 -14.63 6.72 -2.96
CA PHE A 72 -13.56 6.68 -3.96
C PHE A 72 -14.03 7.37 -5.23
N HIS A 73 -13.15 8.16 -5.83
CA HIS A 73 -13.38 8.82 -7.10
C HIS A 73 -12.07 8.83 -7.89
N GLY A 74 -12.09 8.48 -9.18
CA GLY A 74 -10.87 8.47 -10.00
C GLY A 74 -11.04 7.73 -11.32
N ASN A 75 -9.94 7.69 -12.07
CA ASN A 75 -9.85 6.96 -13.33
C ASN A 75 -9.11 5.64 -13.12
N LEU A 76 -9.52 4.59 -13.82
CA LEU A 76 -8.95 3.26 -13.73
C LEU A 76 -8.73 2.70 -15.11
N SER A 77 -7.55 2.14 -15.37
CA SER A 77 -7.31 1.39 -16.59
C SER A 77 -6.48 0.13 -16.31
N TRP A 78 -6.69 -0.90 -17.13
CA TRP A 78 -5.82 -2.08 -17.11
C TRP A 78 -5.67 -2.70 -18.49
N ASP A 79 -4.58 -3.42 -18.69
CA ASP A 79 -4.28 -4.22 -19.87
C ASP A 79 -3.77 -5.61 -19.45
N LEU A 80 -4.50 -6.65 -19.84
CA LEU A 80 -4.22 -8.05 -19.54
C LEU A 80 -3.79 -8.80 -20.80
N SER A 81 -2.67 -9.54 -20.74
CA SER A 81 -2.20 -10.36 -21.85
C SER A 81 -2.99 -11.65 -21.99
N VAL A 82 -3.88 -11.71 -22.98
CA VAL A 82 -4.60 -12.94 -23.32
C VAL A 82 -3.65 -14.05 -23.77
N ALA A 83 -2.59 -13.71 -24.51
CA ALA A 83 -1.62 -14.70 -25.01
C ALA A 83 -0.91 -15.45 -23.87
N LYS A 84 -0.60 -14.76 -22.77
CA LYS A 84 0.04 -15.38 -21.60
C LYS A 84 -0.94 -16.27 -20.80
N LEU A 85 -2.26 -16.01 -20.86
CA LEU A 85 -3.26 -16.88 -20.23
C LEU A 85 -3.24 -18.29 -20.83
N LEU A 86 -3.01 -18.42 -22.14
CA LEU A 86 -2.89 -19.72 -22.80
C LEU A 86 -1.71 -20.54 -22.29
N SER A 87 -0.67 -19.89 -21.76
CA SER A 87 0.50 -20.54 -21.15
C SER A 87 0.38 -20.70 -19.62
N ARG A 88 -0.82 -20.62 -19.07
CA ARG A 88 -1.09 -20.68 -17.62
C ARG A 88 -0.35 -19.59 -16.82
N ARG A 89 -0.21 -18.42 -17.40
CA ARG A 89 0.36 -17.25 -16.75
C ARG A 89 -0.65 -16.12 -16.84
N VAL A 90 -0.91 -15.45 -15.74
CA VAL A 90 -1.67 -14.20 -15.73
C VAL A 90 -0.67 -13.06 -15.85
N ALA A 91 -0.76 -12.27 -16.92
CA ALA A 91 0.11 -11.12 -17.08
C ALA A 91 -0.73 -9.85 -17.21
N LEU A 92 -0.52 -8.95 -16.29
CA LEU A 92 -1.03 -7.59 -16.25
C LEU A 92 0.06 -6.68 -16.83
N HIS A 93 -0.12 -6.24 -18.08
CA HIS A 93 0.85 -5.36 -18.75
C HIS A 93 0.83 -3.99 -18.12
N ASP A 94 -0.38 -3.48 -17.88
CA ASP A 94 -0.57 -2.17 -17.31
C ASP A 94 -1.79 -2.16 -16.38
N PHE A 95 -1.63 -1.51 -15.23
CA PHE A 95 -2.72 -1.16 -14.32
C PHE A 95 -2.46 0.26 -13.83
N GLU A 96 -3.37 1.16 -14.11
CA GLU A 96 -3.20 2.55 -13.73
C GLU A 96 -4.44 3.08 -13.02
N ILE A 97 -4.22 3.73 -11.89
CA ILE A 97 -5.20 4.59 -11.22
C ILE A 97 -4.68 6.01 -11.37
N SER A 98 -5.52 6.93 -11.83
CA SER A 98 -5.13 8.33 -11.99
C SER A 98 -6.19 9.29 -11.51
N ASP A 99 -5.71 10.46 -11.05
CA ASP A 99 -6.54 11.57 -10.61
C ASP A 99 -7.60 11.11 -9.60
N ALA A 100 -7.14 10.38 -8.58
CA ALA A 100 -8.01 9.70 -7.65
C ALA A 100 -8.10 10.40 -6.30
N SER A 101 -9.29 10.34 -5.70
CA SER A 101 -9.52 10.70 -4.30
C SER A 101 -10.13 9.54 -3.53
N LEU A 102 -9.64 9.31 -2.33
CA LEU A 102 -10.11 8.29 -1.40
C LEU A 102 -10.43 8.92 -0.05
N LEU A 103 -11.65 8.75 0.41
CA LEU A 103 -12.08 9.16 1.75
C LEU A 103 -12.41 7.92 2.56
N VAL A 104 -11.81 7.80 3.74
CA VAL A 104 -12.09 6.71 4.69
C VAL A 104 -12.44 7.30 6.04
N ARG A 105 -13.61 6.93 6.59
CA ARG A 105 -14.08 7.28 7.93
C ARG A 105 -14.36 5.97 8.68
N THR A 106 -13.42 5.54 9.50
CA THR A 106 -13.49 4.23 10.16
C THR A 106 -14.63 4.11 11.16
N GLN A 107 -15.03 5.22 11.81
CA GLN A 107 -16.14 5.25 12.75
C GLN A 107 -17.51 5.06 12.06
N GLU A 108 -17.68 5.65 10.89
CA GLU A 108 -18.92 5.49 10.10
C GLU A 108 -19.06 4.07 9.54
N MET A 109 -17.93 3.47 9.11
CA MET A 109 -17.89 2.07 8.68
C MET A 109 -18.25 1.10 9.82
N ALA A 110 -17.81 1.40 11.04
CA ALA A 110 -18.14 0.57 12.22
C ALA A 110 -19.61 0.69 12.61
N SER A 111 -20.22 1.86 12.50
CA SER A 111 -21.62 2.10 12.83
C SER A 111 -22.58 1.48 11.82
N SER A 112 -22.24 1.47 10.55
CA SER A 112 -23.03 0.81 9.49
C SER A 112 -22.95 -0.71 9.52
N ALA A 113 -21.97 -1.30 10.21
CA ALA A 113 -21.83 -2.76 10.39
C ALA A 113 -22.71 -3.34 11.51
N SER A 114 -23.56 -2.53 12.17
CA SER A 114 -24.35 -2.93 13.36
C SER A 114 -25.63 -3.72 13.04
N THR A 115 -25.75 -4.33 11.88
CA THR A 115 -26.74 -5.40 11.70
C THR A 115 -26.22 -6.65 12.43
N PRO A 116 -26.95 -7.23 13.39
CA PRO A 116 -26.46 -8.38 14.14
C PRO A 116 -26.29 -9.58 13.19
N VAL A 117 -25.05 -9.83 12.82
CA VAL A 117 -24.68 -11.09 12.15
C VAL A 117 -24.92 -12.19 13.19
N PRO A 118 -25.70 -13.26 12.87
CA PRO A 118 -25.85 -14.41 13.76
C PRO A 118 -24.46 -14.87 14.21
N LYS A 119 -24.26 -14.96 15.52
CA LYS A 119 -23.05 -15.53 16.11
C LYS A 119 -22.86 -16.94 15.61
N SER A 120 -22.10 -17.12 14.55
CA SER A 120 -21.53 -18.43 14.22
C SER A 120 -20.67 -18.89 15.38
N PRO A 121 -20.74 -20.17 15.78
CA PRO A 121 -19.99 -20.67 16.92
C PRO A 121 -18.49 -20.36 16.72
N THR A 122 -17.90 -19.83 17.76
CA THR A 122 -16.48 -19.52 17.86
C THR A 122 -15.68 -20.80 17.61
N GLN A 123 -15.30 -21.05 16.37
CA GLN A 123 -14.24 -22.03 16.11
C GLN A 123 -12.98 -21.46 16.78
N LYS A 124 -12.53 -22.16 17.82
CA LYS A 124 -11.16 -21.99 18.34
C LYS A 124 -10.23 -22.15 17.14
N LEU A 125 -9.61 -21.04 16.71
CA LEU A 125 -8.48 -21.14 15.78
C LEU A 125 -7.39 -21.89 16.52
N ASP A 126 -7.28 -23.18 16.21
CA ASP A 126 -6.06 -23.92 16.52
C ASP A 126 -4.88 -23.15 15.90
N LYS A 127 -3.93 -22.79 16.74
CA LYS A 127 -2.62 -22.22 16.33
C LYS A 127 -1.83 -23.32 15.61
N THR A 128 -2.20 -23.65 14.40
CA THR A 128 -1.54 -24.72 13.66
C THR A 128 -1.31 -24.27 12.23
N GLN A 129 -0.05 -24.06 11.94
CA GLN A 129 0.57 -23.96 10.62
C GLN A 129 0.01 -22.83 9.72
N THR A 130 0.74 -21.74 9.67
CA THR A 130 0.59 -20.77 8.58
C THR A 130 0.90 -21.52 7.29
N SER A 131 -0.15 -21.96 6.58
CA SER A 131 0.03 -22.58 5.28
C SER A 131 0.62 -21.54 4.34
N ARG A 132 1.82 -21.76 3.82
CA ARG A 132 2.42 -20.88 2.81
C ARG A 132 1.43 -20.70 1.66
N PHE A 133 1.19 -19.45 1.32
CA PHE A 133 0.29 -19.10 0.24
C PHE A 133 0.96 -19.45 -1.10
N LYS A 134 0.36 -20.37 -1.85
CA LYS A 134 0.90 -20.81 -3.14
C LYS A 134 -0.06 -20.47 -4.26
N THR A 135 0.41 -19.72 -5.24
CA THR A 135 -0.37 -19.51 -6.46
C THR A 135 -0.29 -20.71 -7.37
N PRO A 136 -1.41 -21.17 -7.93
CA PRO A 136 -1.42 -22.27 -8.91
C PRO A 136 -0.84 -21.83 -10.26
N VAL A 137 -0.80 -20.55 -10.54
CA VAL A 137 -0.31 -19.93 -11.77
C VAL A 137 0.65 -18.80 -11.46
N ALA A 138 1.60 -18.54 -12.33
CA ALA A 138 2.45 -17.36 -12.21
C ALA A 138 1.65 -16.10 -12.55
N VAL A 139 1.77 -15.07 -11.70
CA VAL A 139 1.19 -13.74 -11.92
C VAL A 139 2.33 -12.78 -12.22
N ILE A 140 2.30 -12.17 -13.38
CA ILE A 140 3.28 -11.20 -13.85
C ILE A 140 2.61 -9.85 -13.89
N VAL A 141 3.15 -8.89 -13.18
CA VAL A 141 2.70 -7.50 -13.17
C VAL A 141 3.83 -6.67 -13.77
N GLU A 142 3.67 -6.27 -15.02
CA GLU A 142 4.71 -5.52 -15.73
C GLU A 142 4.72 -4.05 -15.32
N ARG A 143 3.55 -3.48 -15.04
CA ARG A 143 3.43 -2.14 -14.48
C ARG A 143 2.15 -1.99 -13.65
N VAL A 144 2.28 -1.49 -12.44
CA VAL A 144 1.20 -0.84 -11.68
C VAL A 144 1.60 0.59 -11.46
N ALA A 145 0.71 1.53 -11.74
CA ALA A 145 0.93 2.95 -11.50
C ALA A 145 -0.26 3.56 -10.76
N ILE A 146 0.02 4.43 -9.80
CA ILE A 146 -0.95 5.33 -9.18
C ILE A 146 -0.41 6.73 -9.38
N LYS A 147 -1.22 7.61 -9.97
CA LYS A 147 -0.85 8.99 -10.26
C LYS A 147 -1.88 9.92 -9.63
N ASN A 148 -1.41 10.98 -8.98
CA ASN A 148 -2.25 12.03 -8.40
C ASN A 148 -3.37 11.46 -7.50
N LEU A 149 -3.00 10.60 -6.53
CA LEU A 149 -3.93 10.10 -5.53
C LEU A 149 -3.91 10.98 -4.28
N GLN A 150 -5.08 11.43 -3.84
CA GLN A 150 -5.29 12.04 -2.53
C GLN A 150 -6.14 11.11 -1.67
N ALA A 151 -5.61 10.68 -0.53
CA ALA A 151 -6.34 9.86 0.44
C ALA A 151 -6.49 10.61 1.77
N ASP A 152 -7.71 10.70 2.27
CA ASP A 152 -8.04 11.21 3.60
C ASP A 152 -8.56 10.06 4.45
N ILE A 153 -7.78 9.65 5.44
CA ILE A 153 -8.09 8.54 6.34
C ILE A 153 -8.24 9.10 7.76
N ASP A 154 -9.47 9.28 8.20
CA ASP A 154 -9.79 9.84 9.52
C ASP A 154 -9.08 11.19 9.79
N GLY A 155 -8.96 12.03 8.75
CA GLY A 155 -8.31 13.34 8.83
C GLY A 155 -6.79 13.31 8.57
N ASN A 156 -6.17 12.15 8.42
CA ASN A 156 -4.79 12.04 7.94
C ASN A 156 -4.81 12.07 6.41
N VAL A 157 -4.16 13.07 5.82
CA VAL A 157 -4.15 13.25 4.36
C VAL A 157 -2.84 12.75 3.79
N VAL A 158 -2.92 11.81 2.88
CA VAL A 158 -1.81 11.28 2.10
C VAL A 158 -1.98 11.71 0.65
N ASN A 159 -1.00 12.38 0.09
CA ASN A 159 -0.96 12.67 -1.34
C ASN A 159 0.15 11.84 -1.98
N VAL A 160 -0.16 11.15 -3.05
CA VAL A 160 0.78 10.36 -3.86
C VAL A 160 0.82 10.97 -5.25
N GLY A 161 1.92 11.64 -5.59
CA GLY A 161 2.12 12.17 -6.94
C GLY A 161 2.32 11.03 -7.93
N LEU A 162 3.24 10.12 -7.61
CA LEU A 162 3.51 8.93 -8.42
C LEU A 162 3.86 7.74 -7.53
N PHE A 163 3.18 6.62 -7.72
CA PHE A 163 3.61 5.30 -7.28
C PHE A 163 3.69 4.38 -8.48
N GLN A 164 4.80 3.65 -8.62
CA GLN A 164 4.96 2.63 -9.66
C GLN A 164 5.60 1.37 -9.07
N THR A 165 5.19 0.21 -9.59
CA THR A 165 5.81 -1.06 -9.23
C THR A 165 5.71 -2.07 -10.36
N GLN A 166 6.65 -3.04 -10.34
CA GLN A 166 6.70 -4.22 -11.21
C GLN A 166 6.96 -5.44 -10.34
N ALA A 167 6.23 -6.51 -10.54
CA ALA A 167 6.35 -7.70 -9.71
C ALA A 167 6.04 -8.98 -10.47
N VAL A 168 6.65 -10.08 -10.01
CA VAL A 168 6.35 -11.44 -10.45
C VAL A 168 6.05 -12.29 -9.23
N TRP A 169 4.88 -12.86 -9.19
CA TRP A 169 4.50 -13.79 -8.14
C TRP A 169 4.46 -15.22 -8.68
N THR A 170 5.31 -16.06 -8.13
CA THR A 170 5.41 -17.48 -8.51
C THR A 170 5.36 -18.35 -7.26
N LYS A 171 4.41 -19.28 -7.22
CA LYS A 171 4.24 -20.18 -6.07
C LYS A 171 4.14 -19.41 -4.74
N ASP A 172 5.14 -19.53 -3.90
CA ASP A 172 5.28 -18.93 -2.58
C ASP A 172 6.30 -17.78 -2.53
N ARG A 173 6.67 -17.23 -3.69
CA ARG A 173 7.66 -16.15 -3.80
C ARG A 173 7.11 -14.96 -4.60
N LEU A 174 7.26 -13.77 -4.06
CA LEU A 174 6.98 -12.49 -4.69
C LEU A 174 8.29 -11.74 -4.97
N ASP A 175 8.67 -11.68 -6.23
CA ASP A 175 9.80 -10.88 -6.70
C ASP A 175 9.27 -9.53 -7.21
N ILE A 176 9.70 -8.45 -6.58
CA ILE A 176 9.36 -7.06 -6.93
C ILE A 176 10.62 -6.43 -7.52
N ASP A 177 10.59 -6.10 -8.81
CA ASP A 177 11.77 -5.55 -9.46
C ASP A 177 12.05 -4.13 -8.99
N SER A 178 11.00 -3.32 -8.89
CA SER A 178 11.12 -1.93 -8.42
C SER A 178 9.83 -1.45 -7.77
N VAL A 179 9.98 -0.59 -6.77
CA VAL A 179 8.94 0.29 -6.22
C VAL A 179 9.45 1.70 -6.28
N ARG A 180 8.72 2.59 -6.93
CA ARG A 180 9.02 4.01 -6.99
C ARG A 180 7.88 4.82 -6.41
N LEU A 181 8.21 5.71 -5.48
CA LEU A 181 7.29 6.68 -4.88
C LEU A 181 7.89 8.08 -5.07
N ALA A 182 7.18 8.97 -5.74
CA ALA A 182 7.66 10.33 -6.01
C ALA A 182 6.60 11.38 -5.68
N ASP A 183 7.06 12.57 -5.33
CA ASP A 183 6.26 13.78 -5.12
C ASP A 183 5.06 13.53 -4.20
N SER A 184 5.33 12.90 -3.06
CA SER A 184 4.30 12.45 -2.14
C SER A 184 4.35 13.20 -0.81
N SER A 185 3.23 13.25 -0.10
CA SER A 185 3.20 13.90 1.21
C SER A 185 2.23 13.23 2.18
N LEU A 186 2.54 13.38 3.46
CA LEU A 186 1.69 12.96 4.57
C LEU A 186 1.40 14.19 5.46
N ALA A 187 0.13 14.50 5.65
CA ALA A 187 -0.34 15.45 6.67
C ALA A 187 -1.12 14.68 7.73
N SER A 188 -0.65 14.69 8.95
CA SER A 188 -1.37 14.09 10.08
C SER A 188 -2.49 15.01 10.53
N ALA A 189 -3.64 14.44 10.92
CA ALA A 189 -4.67 15.18 11.63
C ALA A 189 -4.02 15.85 12.83
N GLN A 190 -4.09 17.18 12.91
CA GLN A 190 -3.53 17.90 14.04
C GLN A 190 -4.28 17.49 15.30
N THR A 191 -3.62 16.74 16.16
CA THR A 191 -4.10 16.63 17.55
C THR A 191 -4.05 18.03 18.15
N PRO A 192 -5.16 18.55 18.71
CA PRO A 192 -5.12 19.86 19.36
C PRO A 192 -3.93 19.89 20.32
N PRO A 193 -3.20 21.02 20.41
CA PRO A 193 -2.09 21.14 21.33
C PRO A 193 -2.59 20.77 22.73
N SER A 194 -1.97 19.75 23.31
CA SER A 194 -2.30 19.33 24.68
C SER A 194 -1.82 20.44 25.60
N ASP A 195 -2.73 21.04 26.38
CA ASP A 195 -2.38 21.96 27.46
C ASP A 195 -1.66 21.23 28.62
N GLU A 196 -1.33 19.97 28.44
CA GLU A 196 -0.67 19.15 29.43
C GLU A 196 0.78 19.63 29.64
N PRO A 197 1.20 19.92 30.87
CA PRO A 197 2.57 20.34 31.17
C PRO A 197 3.58 19.29 30.65
N LEU A 198 4.66 19.75 30.03
CA LEU A 198 5.70 18.88 29.44
C LEU A 198 6.15 17.74 30.39
N GLY A 199 6.23 18.04 31.70
CA GLY A 199 6.60 17.06 32.72
C GLY A 199 5.56 15.93 32.93
N ALA A 200 4.27 16.21 32.76
CA ALA A 200 3.21 15.21 32.82
C ALA A 200 3.21 14.34 31.56
N MET A 201 3.39 14.96 30.40
CA MET A 201 3.53 14.29 29.11
C MET A 201 4.74 13.32 29.11
N LEU A 202 5.91 13.76 29.57
CA LEU A 202 7.09 12.93 29.70
C LEU A 202 6.85 11.75 30.67
N LYS A 203 6.27 12.00 31.84
CA LYS A 203 5.93 10.92 32.79
C LYS A 203 5.01 9.88 32.15
N ARG A 204 3.99 10.29 31.38
CA ARG A 204 3.07 9.36 30.72
C ARG A 204 3.77 8.57 29.61
N THR A 205 4.62 9.24 28.83
CA THR A 205 5.36 8.59 27.74
C THR A 205 6.35 7.55 28.26
N PHE A 206 7.05 7.84 29.37
CA PHE A 206 8.01 6.90 29.97
C PHE A 206 7.38 5.91 30.97
N ALA A 207 6.13 6.08 31.36
CA ALA A 207 5.39 5.09 32.17
C ALA A 207 4.87 3.90 31.35
N GLN A 208 4.77 4.05 30.04
CA GLN A 208 4.45 2.96 29.12
C GLN A 208 5.77 2.36 28.58
N PRO A 209 5.83 1.04 28.36
CA PRO A 209 6.99 0.47 27.68
C PRO A 209 7.22 1.18 26.35
N VAL A 210 8.40 1.79 26.19
CA VAL A 210 8.77 2.58 25.01
C VAL A 210 8.81 1.72 23.74
N VAL A 211 8.95 0.40 23.91
CA VAL A 211 8.94 -0.56 22.82
C VAL A 211 7.58 -1.25 22.82
N PRO A 212 6.68 -0.96 21.88
CA PRO A 212 5.46 -1.74 21.71
C PRO A 212 5.83 -3.21 21.46
N GLU A 213 5.07 -4.14 22.01
CA GLU A 213 5.23 -5.55 21.67
C GLU A 213 5.09 -5.68 20.14
N ILE A 214 6.21 -5.96 19.48
CA ILE A 214 6.21 -6.19 18.03
C ILE A 214 5.57 -7.58 17.82
N PRO A 215 4.44 -7.68 17.13
CA PRO A 215 3.83 -8.97 16.90
C PRO A 215 4.75 -9.83 16.02
N THR A 216 4.80 -11.14 16.27
CA THR A 216 5.46 -12.08 15.37
C THR A 216 4.80 -11.98 13.98
N VAL A 217 5.62 -11.76 12.97
CA VAL A 217 5.16 -11.65 11.57
C VAL A 217 5.45 -12.97 10.86
N ASP A 218 4.39 -13.75 10.70
CA ASP A 218 4.46 -14.98 9.90
C ASP A 218 4.18 -14.62 8.44
N LEU A 219 5.22 -14.55 7.63
CA LEU A 219 5.09 -14.25 6.20
C LEU A 219 4.59 -15.48 5.46
N PRO A 220 3.44 -15.40 4.81
CA PRO A 220 2.87 -16.53 4.06
C PRO A 220 3.63 -16.82 2.75
N LEU A 221 4.56 -15.95 2.36
CA LEU A 221 5.37 -16.05 1.14
C LEU A 221 6.71 -15.35 1.33
N ASP A 222 7.70 -15.76 0.55
CA ASP A 222 8.99 -15.08 0.50
C ASP A 222 8.86 -13.80 -0.36
N ILE A 223 9.46 -12.70 0.10
CA ILE A 223 9.41 -11.39 -0.58
C ILE A 223 10.84 -10.98 -0.93
N ASN A 224 11.02 -10.54 -2.17
CA ASN A 224 12.28 -9.99 -2.65
C ASN A 224 12.00 -8.70 -3.44
N LEU A 225 12.30 -7.54 -2.84
CA LEU A 225 12.26 -6.24 -3.48
C LEU A 225 13.68 -5.82 -3.84
N LYS A 226 13.99 -5.80 -5.14
CA LYS A 226 15.34 -5.51 -5.60
C LYS A 226 15.70 -4.03 -5.46
N HIS A 227 14.74 -3.13 -5.67
CA HIS A 227 14.96 -1.69 -5.62
C HIS A 227 13.72 -0.94 -5.17
N PHE A 228 13.85 -0.21 -4.07
CA PHE A 228 12.92 0.82 -3.65
C PHE A 228 13.52 2.18 -3.89
N GLU A 229 12.76 3.09 -4.44
CA GLU A 229 13.13 4.50 -4.65
C GLU A 229 12.01 5.41 -4.17
N LEU A 230 12.34 6.32 -3.29
CA LEU A 230 11.49 7.42 -2.86
C LEU A 230 12.18 8.73 -3.22
N SER A 231 11.44 9.64 -3.82
CA SER A 231 11.91 10.99 -4.13
C SER A 231 10.87 12.02 -3.72
N HIS A 232 11.34 13.10 -3.07
CA HIS A 232 10.52 14.23 -2.62
C HIS A 232 9.28 13.81 -1.81
N PHE A 233 9.52 13.30 -0.59
CA PHE A 233 8.44 12.98 0.35
C PHE A 233 8.38 14.05 1.44
N ALA A 234 7.23 14.72 1.56
CA ALA A 234 7.01 15.76 2.57
C ALA A 234 6.14 15.26 3.71
N ILE A 235 6.63 15.36 4.95
CA ILE A 235 5.82 15.21 6.15
C ILE A 235 5.38 16.62 6.56
N LYS A 236 4.10 16.91 6.39
CA LYS A 236 3.51 18.21 6.68
C LYS A 236 3.43 18.46 8.19
N GLY A 237 3.98 19.58 8.61
CA GLY A 237 4.05 19.96 10.00
C GLY A 237 4.44 21.42 10.18
N ASN A 238 4.95 21.78 11.34
CA ASN A 238 5.50 23.10 11.58
C ASN A 238 6.86 22.99 12.27
N PRO A 239 7.98 23.06 11.53
CA PRO A 239 8.11 23.15 10.06
C PRO A 239 7.84 21.82 9.32
N ASP A 240 7.59 21.90 8.01
CA ASP A 240 7.54 20.73 7.12
C ASP A 240 8.88 20.01 7.12
N GLN A 241 8.87 18.67 7.15
CA GLN A 241 10.05 17.84 7.01
C GLN A 241 10.06 17.21 5.61
N ILE A 242 11.19 17.30 4.92
CA ILE A 242 11.35 16.77 3.55
C ILE A 242 12.40 15.68 3.56
N ILE A 243 12.01 14.50 3.07
CA ILE A 243 12.93 13.45 2.67
C ILE A 243 13.16 13.64 1.17
N GLU A 244 14.39 14.05 0.81
CA GLU A 244 14.74 14.33 -0.58
C GLU A 244 14.79 13.05 -1.40
N SER A 245 15.41 12.00 -0.84
CA SER A 245 15.46 10.66 -1.44
C SER A 245 15.63 9.57 -0.39
N ALA A 246 15.10 8.40 -0.69
CA ALA A 246 15.43 7.18 0.04
C ALA A 246 15.49 5.99 -0.94
N THR A 247 16.49 5.14 -0.79
CA THR A 247 16.64 3.90 -1.56
C THR A 247 16.99 2.75 -0.65
N PHE A 248 16.52 1.55 -0.98
CA PHE A 248 16.93 0.30 -0.34
C PHE A 248 16.50 -0.91 -1.18
N ALA A 249 17.05 -2.07 -0.86
CA ALA A 249 16.54 -3.39 -1.27
C ALA A 249 16.02 -4.13 -0.04
N LEU A 250 15.01 -4.97 -0.19
CA LEU A 250 14.42 -5.76 0.89
C LEU A 250 14.31 -7.22 0.50
N THR A 251 14.83 -8.10 1.34
CA THR A 251 14.57 -9.53 1.25
C THR A 251 13.92 -9.99 2.55
N ALA A 252 12.78 -10.68 2.46
CA ALA A 252 12.12 -11.26 3.62
C ALA A 252 11.82 -12.74 3.33
N GLN A 253 12.56 -13.63 3.99
CA GLN A 253 12.48 -15.08 3.79
C GLN A 253 12.91 -15.81 5.05
N ASN A 254 12.38 -17.01 5.26
CA ASN A 254 12.76 -17.86 6.39
C ASN A 254 12.69 -17.17 7.77
N GLY A 255 11.72 -16.27 7.97
CA GLY A 255 11.55 -15.56 9.23
C GLY A 255 12.57 -14.44 9.48
N VAL A 256 13.31 -14.01 8.46
CA VAL A 256 14.27 -12.91 8.53
C VAL A 256 13.96 -11.89 7.44
N ALA A 257 13.94 -10.61 7.82
CA ALA A 257 13.89 -9.49 6.90
C ALA A 257 15.26 -8.78 6.87
N THR A 258 15.79 -8.54 5.68
CA THR A 258 17.06 -7.84 5.48
C THR A 258 16.83 -6.65 4.56
N LEU A 259 17.20 -5.45 5.01
CA LEU A 259 17.29 -4.25 4.20
C LEU A 259 18.75 -3.99 3.88
N GLU A 260 19.05 -3.89 2.60
CA GLU A 260 20.40 -3.64 2.09
C GLU A 260 20.41 -2.34 1.29
N ASN A 261 21.59 -1.76 1.15
CA ASN A 261 21.82 -0.54 0.36
C ASN A 261 20.89 0.61 0.79
N ILE A 262 20.65 0.73 2.10
CA ILE A 262 19.87 1.85 2.64
C ILE A 262 20.66 3.12 2.36
N ALA A 263 20.04 4.08 1.69
CA ALA A 263 20.56 5.44 1.54
C ALA A 263 19.38 6.42 1.65
N VAL A 264 19.43 7.32 2.63
CA VAL A 264 18.37 8.32 2.87
C VAL A 264 19.03 9.70 2.93
N ARG A 265 18.46 10.64 2.19
CA ARG A 265 18.83 12.08 2.25
C ARG A 265 17.68 12.88 2.80
N ALA A 266 17.91 13.55 3.90
CA ALA A 266 16.95 14.41 4.55
C ALA A 266 17.68 15.45 5.40
N MET A 267 17.12 16.66 5.52
CA MET A 267 17.62 17.69 6.45
C MET A 267 19.13 17.99 6.33
N ASN A 268 19.68 18.01 5.12
CA ASN A 268 21.11 18.19 4.84
C ASN A 268 22.00 17.08 5.47
N ALA A 269 21.46 15.91 5.69
CA ALA A 269 22.19 14.73 6.13
C ALA A 269 21.95 13.57 5.17
N GLU A 270 22.94 12.70 5.07
CA GLU A 270 22.86 11.43 4.38
C GLU A 270 23.08 10.30 5.39
N LEU A 271 22.14 9.35 5.39
CA LEU A 271 22.21 8.14 6.18
C LEU A 271 22.35 6.96 5.22
N THR A 272 23.35 6.12 5.44
CA THR A 272 23.58 4.90 4.68
C THR A 272 23.72 3.71 5.60
N GLY A 273 23.39 2.50 5.11
CA GLY A 273 23.58 1.32 5.96
C GLY A 273 22.83 0.08 5.50
N ARG A 274 22.69 -0.82 6.48
CA ARG A 274 21.93 -2.07 6.34
C ARG A 274 21.24 -2.44 7.64
N MET A 275 20.15 -3.21 7.54
CA MET A 275 19.42 -3.72 8.69
C MET A 275 19.00 -5.16 8.46
N THR A 276 19.10 -5.98 9.49
CA THR A 276 18.54 -7.33 9.51
C THR A 276 17.64 -7.46 10.73
N MET A 277 16.45 -8.00 10.56
CA MET A 277 15.49 -8.18 11.63
C MET A 277 14.88 -9.59 11.60
N GLY A 278 14.93 -10.29 12.72
CA GLY A 278 14.17 -11.51 12.93
C GLY A 278 12.66 -11.21 13.00
N LEU A 279 11.86 -11.94 12.25
CA LEU A 279 10.40 -11.82 12.24
C LEU A 279 9.73 -12.75 13.27
N ASP A 280 10.54 -13.58 13.92
CA ASP A 280 10.12 -14.48 15.00
C ASP A 280 9.92 -13.74 16.34
N ALA A 281 9.56 -14.47 17.38
CA ALA A 281 9.29 -13.90 18.72
C ALA A 281 10.51 -13.21 19.38
N ARG A 282 11.73 -13.43 18.88
CA ARG A 282 12.94 -12.81 19.46
C ARG A 282 13.20 -11.42 18.91
N HIS A 283 12.72 -11.13 17.68
CA HIS A 283 12.92 -9.84 16.99
C HIS A 283 14.37 -9.34 17.06
N GLU A 284 15.34 -10.24 16.85
CA GLU A 284 16.76 -9.84 16.84
C GLU A 284 16.97 -8.81 15.73
N VAL A 285 17.42 -7.62 16.10
CA VAL A 285 17.71 -6.53 15.16
C VAL A 285 19.20 -6.28 15.13
N ASN A 286 19.78 -6.37 13.95
CA ASN A 286 21.15 -5.93 13.68
C ASN A 286 21.08 -4.73 12.72
N LEU A 287 21.62 -3.60 13.14
CA LEU A 287 21.55 -2.33 12.44
C LEU A 287 22.96 -1.72 12.35
N GLU A 288 23.41 -1.50 11.13
CA GLU A 288 24.64 -0.78 10.82
C GLU A 288 24.27 0.47 10.03
N LEU A 289 24.52 1.64 10.61
CA LEU A 289 24.22 2.93 9.99
C LEU A 289 25.39 3.87 10.09
N ASP A 290 25.68 4.54 8.97
CA ASP A 290 26.61 5.65 8.88
C ASP A 290 25.81 6.92 8.58
N VAL A 291 26.14 8.00 9.31
CA VAL A 291 25.50 9.31 9.12
C VAL A 291 26.53 10.33 8.75
N SER A 292 26.34 11.02 7.63
CA SER A 292 27.20 12.10 7.17
C SER A 292 26.41 13.41 7.00
N SER A 293 27.02 14.53 7.34
CA SER A 293 26.46 15.86 7.10
C SER A 293 26.80 16.33 5.67
N LEU A 294 25.81 16.80 4.95
CA LEU A 294 25.97 17.41 3.61
C LEU A 294 26.34 18.91 3.68
N VAL A 295 26.23 19.51 4.87
CA VAL A 295 26.64 20.90 5.06
C VAL A 295 28.15 20.92 5.29
N PRO A 296 28.95 21.68 4.50
CA PRO A 296 30.38 21.87 4.75
C PRO A 296 30.58 22.43 6.17
N ARG A 297 31.43 21.81 6.99
CA ARG A 297 31.88 22.43 8.23
C ARG A 297 32.62 23.71 7.84
N GLU A 298 32.03 24.85 8.06
CA GLU A 298 32.81 26.12 8.07
C GLU A 298 33.93 25.92 9.06
N ALA A 299 35.17 26.05 8.58
CA ALA A 299 36.32 26.03 9.45
C ALA A 299 36.13 27.13 10.50
N ILE A 300 36.01 26.73 11.76
CA ILE A 300 35.98 27.67 12.88
C ILE A 300 37.25 28.49 12.74
N PRO A 301 37.18 29.84 12.54
CA PRO A 301 38.38 30.64 12.46
C PRO A 301 39.12 30.46 13.79
N THR A 302 40.32 29.86 13.73
CA THR A 302 41.20 29.78 14.86
C THR A 302 41.62 31.20 15.20
N GLY A 303 40.89 31.82 16.15
CA GLY A 303 41.26 33.09 16.72
C GLY A 303 42.64 32.92 17.39
N THR A 304 43.67 33.49 16.83
CA THR A 304 44.93 33.75 17.51
C THR A 304 44.64 34.77 18.59
N VAL A 305 44.84 34.34 19.84
CA VAL A 305 44.89 35.24 21.02
C VAL A 305 46.25 35.87 21.07
#